data_ba36adf37a717c3b881c704657adcafe
#
_entry.id   ba36adf37a717c3b881c704657adcafe
#
_cell.length_a   1.000
_cell.length_b   1.000
_cell.length_c   1.000
_cell.angle_alpha   90.00
_cell.angle_beta   90.00
_cell.angle_gamma   90.00
#
_symmetry.space_group_name_H-M   'P 1'
#
loop_
_entity.id
_entity.type
_entity.pdbx_description
1 polymer ?
#
loop_
_entity_poly.entity_id
_entity_poly.type
_entity_poly.pdbx_seq_one_letter_code
_entity_poly.pdbx_strand_id
1 'polypeptide(L)'
;DAHNSDDLKKEIKNLFEAGKKNVLVDLKDVRFIDSSGLGALVSGFKNSIAHQGIMKLSMLQPQVKSMFELTRLNRVFDIYPTTDDAMDSY
;
A
#
# COMPACT_ATOMS: atom_id res chain seq x y z
N ASP A 1 12.31 13.04 3.16
CA ASP A 1 12.15 11.68 2.73
C ASP A 1 12.40 11.56 1.22
N ALA A 2 13.29 10.68 0.85
CA ALA A 2 13.61 10.45 -0.56
C ALA A 2 12.43 9.84 -1.32
N HIS A 3 11.48 9.26 -0.60
CA HIS A 3 10.32 8.61 -1.20
C HIS A 3 9.11 9.51 -1.06
N ASN A 4 8.82 10.26 -2.09
CA ASN A 4 7.59 11.02 -2.15
C ASN A 4 6.46 10.13 -2.72
N SER A 5 5.25 10.67 -2.73
CA SER A 5 4.07 9.93 -3.18
C SER A 5 4.14 9.55 -4.66
N ASP A 6 4.79 10.37 -5.49
CA ASP A 6 4.93 10.07 -6.92
C ASP A 6 5.87 8.88 -7.15
N ASP A 7 6.95 8.80 -6.37
CA ASP A 7 7.88 7.67 -6.46
C ASP A 7 7.20 6.36 -6.05
N LEU A 8 6.45 6.39 -4.97
CA LEU A 8 5.71 5.21 -4.49
C LEU A 8 4.69 4.76 -5.54
N LYS A 9 3.95 5.70 -6.11
CA LYS A 9 2.96 5.42 -7.14
C LYS A 9 3.59 4.76 -8.36
N LYS A 10 4.71 5.29 -8.83
CA LYS A 10 5.44 4.75 -9.98
C LYS A 10 6.00 3.36 -9.70
N GLU A 11 6.55 3.16 -8.51
CA GLU A 11 7.14 1.87 -8.12
C GLU A 11 6.08 0.78 -8.13
N ILE A 12 4.93 1.03 -7.52
CA ILE A 12 3.83 0.05 -7.50
C ILE A 12 3.33 -0.23 -8.91
N LYS A 13 3.12 0.82 -9.72
CA LYS A 13 2.67 0.68 -11.10
C LYS A 13 3.64 -0.18 -11.90
N ASN A 14 4.93 0.08 -11.77
CA ASN A 14 5.97 -0.66 -12.50
C ASN A 14 5.98 -2.14 -12.12
N LEU A 15 5.77 -2.47 -10.85
CA LEU A 15 5.71 -3.85 -10.41
C LEU A 15 4.57 -4.61 -11.09
N PHE A 16 3.37 -4.03 -11.11
CA PHE A 16 2.24 -4.67 -11.76
C PHE A 16 2.42 -4.74 -13.27
N GLU A 17 2.95 -3.71 -13.89
CA GLU A 17 3.23 -3.72 -15.34
C GLU A 17 4.29 -4.73 -15.72
N ALA A 18 5.21 -5.04 -14.81
CA ALA A 18 6.22 -6.08 -15.01
C ALA A 18 5.67 -7.50 -14.83
N GLY A 19 4.38 -7.64 -14.52
CA GLY A 19 3.75 -8.94 -14.38
C GLY A 19 3.72 -9.50 -12.98
N LYS A 20 4.14 -8.74 -11.97
CA LYS A 20 4.02 -9.17 -10.58
C LYS A 20 2.55 -9.21 -10.19
N LYS A 21 2.13 -10.30 -9.55
CA LYS A 21 0.73 -10.48 -9.16
C LYS A 21 0.51 -10.22 -7.68
N ASN A 22 1.50 -10.45 -6.84
CA ASN A 22 1.41 -10.24 -5.40
C ASN A 22 2.41 -9.17 -5.00
N VAL A 23 1.90 -8.00 -4.60
CA VAL A 23 2.73 -6.87 -4.20
C VAL A 23 2.44 -6.55 -2.74
N LEU A 24 3.48 -6.52 -1.92
CA LEU A 24 3.37 -6.15 -0.52
C LEU A 24 4.07 -4.80 -0.30
N VAL A 25 3.36 -3.87 0.29
CA VAL A 25 3.91 -2.58 0.67
C VAL A 25 4.10 -2.57 2.18
N ASP A 26 5.35 -2.59 2.62
CA ASP A 26 5.72 -2.50 4.03
C ASP A 26 5.85 -1.03 4.40
N LEU A 27 5.02 -0.57 5.32
CA LEU A 27 4.95 0.84 5.71
C LEU A 27 5.65 1.12 7.04
N LYS A 28 6.52 0.24 7.50
CA LYS A 28 7.18 0.39 8.81
C LYS A 28 7.99 1.69 8.95
N ASP A 29 8.54 2.20 7.85
CA ASP A 29 9.34 3.41 7.86
C ASP A 29 8.54 4.67 7.52
N VAL A 30 7.25 4.54 7.29
CA VAL A 30 6.35 5.65 6.97
C VAL A 30 5.64 6.07 8.25
N ARG A 31 6.11 7.14 8.87
CA ARG A 31 5.53 7.62 10.14
C ARG A 31 4.28 8.44 9.95
N PHE A 32 4.22 9.19 8.86
CA PHE A 32 3.11 10.07 8.54
C PHE A 32 2.71 9.88 7.09
N ILE A 33 1.43 10.00 6.84
CA ILE A 33 0.89 9.94 5.49
C ILE A 33 -0.12 11.07 5.32
N ASP A 34 -0.05 11.76 4.20
CA ASP A 34 -1.00 12.80 3.83
C ASP A 34 -1.89 12.32 2.69
N SER A 35 -2.72 13.21 2.17
CA SER A 35 -3.65 12.87 1.09
C SER A 35 -2.92 12.41 -0.18
N SER A 36 -1.73 12.96 -0.45
CA SER A 36 -0.93 12.54 -1.61
C SER A 36 -0.44 11.10 -1.47
N GLY A 37 0.03 10.76 -0.26
CA GLY A 37 0.48 9.40 0.04
C GLY A 37 -0.67 8.40 -0.03
N LEU A 38 -1.82 8.76 0.54
CA LEU A 38 -3.02 7.92 0.43
C LEU A 38 -3.42 7.74 -1.02
N GLY A 39 -3.36 8.82 -1.82
CA GLY A 39 -3.66 8.77 -3.25
C GLY A 39 -2.74 7.83 -4.01
N ALA A 40 -1.45 7.80 -3.64
CA ALA A 40 -0.49 6.87 -4.25
C ALA A 40 -0.87 5.42 -3.97
N LEU A 41 -1.27 5.11 -2.74
CA LEU A 41 -1.71 3.76 -2.38
C LEU A 41 -3.02 3.39 -3.06
N VAL A 42 -3.97 4.32 -3.15
CA VAL A 42 -5.23 4.09 -3.88
C VAL A 42 -4.94 3.81 -5.35
N SER A 43 -4.02 4.56 -5.95
CA SER A 43 -3.60 4.32 -7.33
C SER A 43 -2.99 2.92 -7.49
N GLY A 44 -2.17 2.50 -6.51
CA GLY A 44 -1.61 1.15 -6.47
C GLY A 44 -2.69 0.08 -6.43
N PHE A 45 -3.70 0.29 -5.60
CA PHE A 45 -4.83 -0.63 -5.50
C PHE A 45 -5.56 -0.75 -6.84
N LYS A 46 -5.81 0.36 -7.51
CA LYS A 46 -6.43 0.35 -8.84
C LYS A 46 -5.58 -0.39 -9.86
N ASN A 47 -4.26 -0.23 -9.79
CA ASN A 47 -3.35 -0.98 -10.65
C ASN A 47 -3.42 -2.48 -10.37
N SER A 48 -3.56 -2.87 -9.11
CA SER A 48 -3.69 -4.29 -8.76
C SER A 48 -4.92 -4.91 -9.42
N ILE A 49 -6.03 -4.19 -9.40
CA ILE A 49 -7.28 -4.66 -10.03
C ILE A 49 -7.10 -4.75 -11.54
N ALA A 50 -6.53 -3.70 -12.16
CA ALA A 50 -6.34 -3.64 -13.60
C ALA A 50 -5.45 -4.77 -14.13
N HIS A 51 -4.51 -5.23 -13.33
CA HIS A 51 -3.57 -6.30 -13.69
C HIS A 51 -3.94 -7.65 -13.08
N GLN A 52 -5.12 -7.76 -12.45
CA GLN A 52 -5.59 -9.00 -11.83
C GLN A 52 -4.62 -9.52 -10.77
N GLY A 53 -4.04 -8.58 -10.03
CA GLY A 53 -3.12 -8.87 -8.95
C GLY A 53 -3.70 -8.52 -7.59
N ILE A 54 -2.90 -8.69 -6.55
CA ILE A 54 -3.27 -8.41 -5.17
C ILE A 54 -2.21 -7.53 -4.54
N MET A 55 -2.63 -6.41 -3.95
CA MET A 55 -1.73 -5.56 -3.17
C MET A 55 -2.14 -5.61 -1.71
N LYS A 56 -1.15 -5.86 -0.84
CA LYS A 56 -1.35 -5.90 0.61
C LYS A 56 -0.46 -4.88 1.28
N LEU A 57 -0.87 -4.42 2.45
CA LEU A 57 -0.11 -3.47 3.27
C LEU A 57 0.23 -4.11 4.60
N SER A 58 1.38 -3.75 5.15
CA SER A 58 1.80 -4.25 6.46
C SER A 58 2.53 -3.18 7.26
N MET A 59 2.60 -3.39 8.56
CA MET A 59 3.42 -2.58 9.47
C MET A 59 3.02 -1.11 9.51
N LEU A 60 1.72 -0.82 9.55
CA LEU A 60 1.26 0.57 9.60
C LEU A 60 1.64 1.22 10.93
N GLN A 61 2.31 2.36 10.86
CA GLN A 61 2.59 3.20 12.02
C GLN A 61 1.28 3.84 12.53
N PRO A 62 1.22 4.26 13.81
CA PRO A 62 -0.03 4.73 14.40
C PRO A 62 -0.74 5.86 13.64
N GLN A 63 0.01 6.87 13.16
CA GLN A 63 -0.62 7.97 12.41
C GLN A 63 -1.19 7.47 11.08
N VAL A 64 -0.46 6.59 10.40
CA VAL A 64 -0.88 6.00 9.13
C VAL A 64 -2.15 5.17 9.34
N LYS A 65 -2.16 4.35 10.38
CA LYS A 65 -3.33 3.54 10.73
C LYS A 65 -4.54 4.42 11.00
N SER A 66 -4.36 5.51 11.77
CA SER A 66 -5.42 6.46 12.06
C SER A 66 -5.99 7.09 10.79
N MET A 67 -5.13 7.45 9.85
CA MET A 67 -5.58 8.02 8.58
C MET A 67 -6.39 7.03 7.76
N PHE A 68 -6.01 5.77 7.76
CA PHE A 68 -6.78 4.72 7.08
C PHE A 68 -8.16 4.56 7.74
N GLU A 69 -8.22 4.60 9.07
CA GLU A 69 -9.47 4.47 9.80
C GLU A 69 -10.38 5.68 9.57
N LEU A 70 -9.83 6.89 9.64
CA LEU A 70 -10.59 8.12 9.44
C LEU A 70 -11.17 8.21 8.02
N THR A 71 -10.43 7.77 7.03
CA THR A 71 -10.86 7.80 5.63
C THR A 71 -11.62 6.54 5.23
N ARG A 72 -11.73 5.57 6.12
CA ARG A 72 -12.34 4.26 5.89
C ARG A 72 -11.64 3.43 4.83
N LEU A 73 -10.41 3.78 4.48
CA LEU A 73 -9.62 3.01 3.53
C LEU A 73 -9.18 1.66 4.10
N ASN A 74 -9.21 1.51 5.44
CA ASN A 74 -8.99 0.22 6.08
C ASN A 74 -10.01 -0.86 5.66
N ARG A 75 -11.13 -0.44 5.07
CA ARG A 75 -12.15 -1.36 4.53
C ARG A 75 -11.86 -1.78 3.10
N VAL A 76 -10.99 -1.04 2.41
CA VAL A 76 -10.65 -1.26 1.01
C VAL A 76 -9.38 -2.09 0.89
N PHE A 77 -8.37 -1.77 1.71
CA PHE A 77 -7.07 -2.41 1.65
C PHE A 77 -6.98 -3.64 2.53
N ASP A 78 -6.22 -4.63 2.09
CA ASP A 78 -5.81 -5.77 2.91
C ASP A 78 -4.62 -5.36 3.76
N ILE A 79 -4.84 -5.19 5.06
CA ILE A 79 -3.85 -4.67 5.98
C ILE A 79 -3.52 -5.74 7.02
N TYR A 80 -2.23 -5.97 7.23
CA TYR A 80 -1.74 -6.98 8.17
C TYR A 80 -0.80 -6.34 9.20
N PRO A 81 -0.80 -6.84 10.44
CA PRO A 81 0.06 -6.29 11.48
C PRO A 81 1.54 -6.44 11.18
N THR A 82 1.93 -7.55 10.55
CA THR A 82 3.32 -7.83 10.23
C THR A 82 3.46 -8.22 8.77
N THR A 83 4.69 -8.08 8.26
CA THR A 83 5.02 -8.50 6.90
C THR A 83 4.87 -10.02 6.75
N ASP A 84 5.26 -10.78 7.78
CA ASP A 84 5.12 -12.24 7.74
C ASP A 84 3.65 -12.65 7.63
N ASP A 85 2.77 -12.03 8.41
CA ASP A 85 1.33 -12.30 8.32
C ASP A 85 0.80 -12.00 6.92
N ALA A 86 1.23 -10.91 6.33
CA ALA A 86 0.81 -10.53 4.98
C ALA A 86 1.29 -11.55 3.94
N MET A 87 2.54 -11.97 4.04
CA MET A 87 3.12 -12.94 3.11
C MET A 87 2.45 -14.30 3.22
N ASP A 88 2.13 -14.74 4.44
CA ASP A 88 1.49 -16.03 4.66
C ASP A 88 0.06 -16.07 4.14
N SER A 89 -0.56 -14.92 3.91
CA SER A 89 -1.96 -14.83 3.47
C SER A 89 -2.15 -14.87 1.95
N TYR A 90 -1.09 -14.80 1.19
CA TYR A 90 -1.18 -14.88 -0.27
C TYR A 90 -1.58 -16.25 -0.79
#